data_76806cd23c91bd38841235cc180d0c9d
#
_entry.id   76806cd23c91bd38841235cc180d0c9d
#
_cell.length_a   1.000
_cell.length_b   1.000
_cell.length_c   1.000
_cell.angle_alpha   90.00
_cell.angle_beta   90.00
_cell.angle_gamma   90.00
#
_symmetry.space_group_name_H-M   'P 1'
#
loop_
_entity.id
_entity.type
_entity.pdbx_description
1 polymer ?
#
loop_
_entity_poly.entity_id
_entity_poly.type
_entity_poly.pdbx_seq_one_letter_code
_entity_poly.pdbx_strand_id
1 'polypeptide(L)'
;MLAELRKHHEKIGNLLTALEVLCQDRHADIVKVSAVRIELTRASRARSAYLNAVVYPKLMRACPPDRRIALEKLKSDGLLMLVRSADHIRHWTTREVTQDWPGYCLASAAARQSMRARIALEAQQIYPLLKDEGPGRPPMTRS
;
A
#
# COMPACT_ATOMS: atom_id res chain seq x y z
N MET A 1 -5.71 -8.51 13.55
CA MET A 1 -5.08 -7.36 12.87
C MET A 1 -4.13 -7.79 11.76
N LEU A 2 -3.28 -8.77 12.00
CA LEU A 2 -2.33 -9.23 10.98
C LEU A 2 -3.05 -9.77 9.74
N ALA A 3 -4.06 -10.60 9.91
CA ALA A 3 -4.81 -11.16 8.80
C ALA A 3 -5.47 -10.07 7.94
N GLU A 4 -6.01 -9.03 8.56
CA GLU A 4 -6.62 -7.92 7.84
C GLU A 4 -5.57 -7.13 7.05
N LEU A 5 -4.44 -6.83 7.67
CA LEU A 5 -3.37 -6.09 6.98
C LEU A 5 -2.82 -6.89 5.81
N ARG A 6 -2.63 -8.19 5.98
CA ARG A 6 -2.21 -9.07 4.88
C ARG A 6 -3.20 -9.07 3.72
N LYS A 7 -4.49 -9.04 4.01
CA LYS A 7 -5.52 -8.95 2.95
C LYS A 7 -5.40 -7.66 2.17
N HIS A 8 -5.17 -6.53 2.85
CA HIS A 8 -4.95 -5.26 2.17
C HIS A 8 -3.71 -5.31 1.28
N HIS A 9 -2.62 -5.84 1.78
CA HIS A 9 -1.38 -5.95 1.02
C HIS A 9 -1.51 -6.89 -0.18
N GLU A 10 -2.18 -8.03 0.00
CA GLU A 10 -2.40 -9.00 -1.07
C GLU A 10 -3.27 -8.41 -2.17
N LYS A 11 -4.35 -7.73 -1.82
CA LYS A 11 -5.23 -7.09 -2.80
C LYS A 11 -4.48 -6.05 -3.62
N ILE A 12 -3.69 -5.20 -2.97
CA ILE A 12 -2.88 -4.20 -3.67
C ILE A 12 -1.86 -4.88 -4.58
N GLY A 13 -1.16 -5.90 -4.08
CA GLY A 13 -0.19 -6.65 -4.88
C GLY A 13 -0.80 -7.24 -6.15
N ASN A 14 -2.00 -7.82 -6.04
CA ASN A 14 -2.70 -8.39 -7.19
C ASN A 14 -3.08 -7.31 -8.20
N LEU A 15 -3.52 -6.14 -7.74
CA LEU A 15 -3.86 -5.02 -8.61
C LEU A 15 -2.63 -4.42 -9.29
N LEU A 16 -1.51 -4.34 -8.58
CA LEU A 16 -0.26 -3.89 -9.18
C LEU A 16 0.19 -4.82 -10.30
N THR A 17 0.07 -6.13 -10.09
CA THR A 17 0.38 -7.13 -11.10
C THR A 17 -0.56 -7.02 -12.31
N ALA A 18 -1.86 -6.82 -12.07
CA ALA A 18 -2.83 -6.63 -13.15
C ALA A 18 -2.48 -5.41 -14.00
N LEU A 19 -2.11 -4.30 -13.36
CA LEU A 19 -1.72 -3.09 -14.08
C LEU A 19 -0.41 -3.30 -14.85
N GLU A 20 0.53 -4.00 -14.27
CA GLU A 20 1.79 -4.35 -14.93
C GLU A 20 1.56 -5.13 -16.22
N VAL A 21 0.67 -6.13 -16.17
CA VAL A 21 0.32 -6.93 -17.35
C VAL A 21 -0.28 -6.04 -18.45
N LEU A 22 -1.19 -5.13 -18.07
CA LEU A 22 -1.79 -4.20 -19.03
C LEU A 22 -0.75 -3.28 -19.67
N CYS A 23 0.27 -2.87 -18.91
CA CYS A 23 1.33 -2.01 -19.40
C CYS A 23 2.33 -2.73 -20.31
N GLN A 24 2.30 -4.06 -20.39
CA GLN A 24 3.12 -4.83 -21.31
C GLN A 24 2.57 -4.80 -22.74
N ASP A 25 1.32 -4.42 -22.90
CA ASP A 25 0.68 -4.33 -24.20
C ASP A 25 1.13 -3.06 -24.94
N ARG A 26 1.26 -3.17 -26.28
CA ARG A 26 1.64 -2.03 -27.12
C ARG A 26 0.55 -0.96 -27.15
N HIS A 27 -0.70 -1.36 -26.98
CA HIS A 27 -1.85 -0.50 -27.04
C HIS A 27 -2.58 -0.51 -25.69
N ALA A 28 -3.03 0.68 -25.29
CA ALA A 28 -3.79 0.83 -24.06
C ALA A 28 -5.18 0.23 -24.20
N ASP A 29 -5.53 -0.69 -23.32
CA ASP A 29 -6.92 -1.05 -23.09
C ASP A 29 -7.43 -0.07 -22.02
N ILE A 30 -7.91 1.08 -22.45
CA ILE A 30 -8.22 2.19 -21.53
C ILE A 30 -9.33 1.84 -20.54
N VAL A 31 -10.27 1.00 -20.92
CA VAL A 31 -11.35 0.57 -20.03
C VAL A 31 -10.79 -0.28 -18.88
N LYS A 32 -9.95 -1.26 -19.20
CA LYS A 32 -9.33 -2.11 -18.19
C LYS A 32 -8.34 -1.35 -17.33
N VAL A 33 -7.52 -0.49 -17.94
CA VAL A 33 -6.56 0.34 -17.20
C VAL A 33 -7.29 1.23 -16.21
N SER A 34 -8.35 1.91 -16.63
CA SER A 34 -9.13 2.79 -15.77
C SER A 34 -9.76 2.02 -14.60
N ALA A 35 -10.31 0.84 -14.87
CA ALA A 35 -10.92 0.01 -13.83
C ALA A 35 -9.90 -0.41 -12.77
N VAL A 36 -8.72 -0.87 -13.20
CA VAL A 36 -7.66 -1.28 -12.27
C VAL A 36 -7.15 -0.09 -11.46
N ARG A 37 -6.98 1.08 -12.10
CA ARG A 37 -6.53 2.29 -11.40
C ARG A 37 -7.50 2.72 -10.31
N ILE A 38 -8.80 2.65 -10.58
CA ILE A 38 -9.83 2.97 -9.59
C ILE A 38 -9.77 2.00 -8.41
N GLU A 39 -9.71 0.70 -8.70
CA GLU A 39 -9.63 -0.32 -7.66
C GLU A 39 -8.35 -0.19 -6.83
N LEU A 40 -7.23 0.12 -7.47
CA LEU A 40 -5.95 0.31 -6.79
C LEU A 40 -6.00 1.52 -5.84
N THR A 41 -6.62 2.61 -6.27
CA THR A 41 -6.82 3.79 -5.43
C THR A 41 -7.66 3.46 -4.22
N ARG A 42 -8.76 2.74 -4.41
CA ARG A 42 -9.64 2.30 -3.31
C ARG A 42 -8.91 1.40 -2.33
N ALA A 43 -8.19 0.42 -2.85
CA ALA A 43 -7.45 -0.53 -2.02
C ALA A 43 -6.34 0.17 -1.21
N SER A 44 -5.64 1.11 -1.83
CA SER A 44 -4.59 1.89 -1.16
C SER A 44 -5.17 2.77 -0.05
N ARG A 45 -6.30 3.41 -0.30
CA ARG A 45 -6.98 4.22 0.72
C ARG A 45 -7.49 3.37 1.87
N ALA A 46 -8.03 2.20 1.57
CA ALA A 46 -8.51 1.28 2.60
C ALA A 46 -7.35 0.81 3.49
N ARG A 47 -6.20 0.49 2.89
CA ARG A 47 -5.00 0.12 3.65
C ARG A 47 -4.56 1.26 4.57
N SER A 48 -4.44 2.47 4.03
CA SER A 48 -4.01 3.64 4.80
C SER A 48 -4.97 3.93 5.96
N ALA A 49 -6.27 3.85 5.71
CA ALA A 49 -7.28 4.04 6.74
C ALA A 49 -7.15 3.01 7.86
N TYR A 50 -6.95 1.75 7.50
CA TYR A 50 -6.78 0.67 8.48
C TYR A 50 -5.52 0.87 9.32
N LEU A 51 -4.39 1.18 8.68
CA LEU A 51 -3.14 1.46 9.38
C LEU A 51 -3.29 2.62 10.36
N ASN A 52 -3.86 3.72 9.91
CA ASN A 52 -3.94 4.94 10.70
C ASN A 52 -4.99 4.87 11.83
N ALA A 53 -6.10 4.19 11.59
CA ALA A 53 -7.19 4.12 12.57
C ALA A 53 -7.02 2.97 13.57
N VAL A 54 -6.40 1.87 13.17
CA VAL A 54 -6.37 0.64 13.97
C VAL A 54 -4.95 0.22 14.34
N VAL A 55 -4.08 0.06 13.35
CA VAL A 55 -2.77 -0.59 13.57
C VAL A 55 -1.81 0.32 14.32
N TYR A 56 -1.55 1.51 13.79
CA TYR A 56 -0.58 2.43 14.41
C TYR A 56 -0.97 2.83 15.83
N PRO A 57 -2.22 3.21 16.12
CA PRO A 57 -2.57 3.57 17.48
C PRO A 57 -2.32 2.45 18.48
N LYS A 58 -2.66 1.21 18.11
CA LYS A 58 -2.45 0.07 18.99
C LYS A 58 -0.97 -0.22 19.22
N LEU A 59 -0.19 -0.26 18.13
CA LEU A 59 1.23 -0.56 18.23
C LEU A 59 1.99 0.51 19.01
N MET A 60 1.65 1.77 18.81
CA MET A 60 2.35 2.88 19.48
C MET A 60 2.10 2.92 20.97
N ARG A 61 0.95 2.41 21.44
CA ARG A 61 0.67 2.32 22.88
C ARG A 61 1.48 1.24 23.57
N ALA A 62 1.83 0.19 22.87
CA ALA A 62 2.42 -1.02 23.46
C ALA A 62 3.90 -1.20 23.13
N CYS A 63 4.45 -0.48 22.17
CA CYS A 63 5.82 -0.75 21.72
C CYS A 63 6.87 -0.02 22.57
N PRO A 64 8.11 -0.57 22.63
CA PRO A 64 9.25 0.14 23.23
C PRO A 64 9.57 1.45 22.51
N PRO A 65 10.25 2.41 23.18
CA PRO A 65 10.55 3.71 22.59
C PRO A 65 11.32 3.65 21.27
N ASP A 66 12.26 2.73 21.11
CA ASP A 66 13.02 2.58 19.87
C ASP A 66 12.14 2.14 18.71
N ARG A 67 11.20 1.23 18.96
CA ARG A 67 10.22 0.78 17.97
C ARG A 67 9.23 1.89 17.63
N ARG A 68 8.88 2.71 18.61
CA ARG A 68 7.97 3.83 18.39
C ARG A 68 8.54 4.82 17.38
N ILE A 69 9.82 5.14 17.49
CA ILE A 69 10.49 6.06 16.57
C ILE A 69 10.42 5.51 15.14
N ALA A 70 10.70 4.21 14.96
CA ALA A 70 10.63 3.57 13.65
C ALA A 70 9.21 3.59 13.08
N LEU A 71 8.21 3.34 13.93
CA LEU A 71 6.81 3.37 13.50
C LEU A 71 6.35 4.76 13.13
N GLU A 72 6.77 5.78 13.86
CA GLU A 72 6.44 7.17 13.56
C GLU A 72 7.04 7.58 12.21
N LYS A 73 8.28 7.17 11.94
CA LYS A 73 8.92 7.41 10.65
C LYS A 73 8.17 6.70 9.53
N LEU A 74 7.80 5.44 9.74
CA LEU A 74 7.04 4.67 8.77
C LEU A 74 5.71 5.34 8.45
N LYS A 75 5.02 5.83 9.46
CA LYS A 75 3.75 6.55 9.31
C LYS A 75 3.94 7.85 8.53
N SER A 76 4.96 8.65 8.88
CA SER A 76 5.26 9.91 8.18
C SER A 76 5.61 9.67 6.72
N ASP A 77 6.45 8.70 6.42
CA ASP A 77 6.83 8.36 5.05
C ASP A 77 5.61 7.92 4.25
N GLY A 78 4.65 7.24 4.89
CA GLY A 78 3.40 6.85 4.26
C GLY A 78 2.55 8.04 3.83
N LEU A 79 2.52 9.11 4.62
CA LEU A 79 1.81 10.35 4.26
C LEU A 79 2.44 11.01 3.03
N LEU A 80 3.77 11.02 2.95
CA LEU A 80 4.47 11.54 1.77
C LEU A 80 4.14 10.74 0.52
N MET A 81 4.04 9.43 0.65
CA MET A 81 3.65 8.57 -0.48
C MET A 81 2.23 8.84 -0.95
N LEU A 82 1.30 9.15 -0.04
CA LEU A 82 -0.06 9.53 -0.42
C LEU A 82 -0.06 10.80 -1.27
N VAL A 83 0.76 11.79 -0.92
CA VAL A 83 0.89 13.02 -1.70
C VAL A 83 1.43 12.72 -3.10
N ARG A 84 2.49 11.92 -3.20
CA ARG A 84 3.08 11.55 -4.48
C ARG A 84 2.11 10.75 -5.35
N SER A 85 1.35 9.84 -4.73
CA SER A 85 0.33 9.06 -5.45
C SER A 85 -0.77 9.96 -5.98
N ALA A 86 -1.22 10.95 -5.21
CA ALA A 86 -2.22 11.91 -5.66
C ALA A 86 -1.71 12.74 -6.83
N ASP A 87 -0.44 13.16 -6.80
CA ASP A 87 0.17 13.90 -7.90
C ASP A 87 0.26 13.05 -9.17
N HIS A 88 0.64 11.78 -9.05
CA HIS A 88 0.68 10.85 -10.17
C HIS A 88 -0.70 10.68 -10.81
N ILE A 89 -1.74 10.51 -9.99
CA ILE A 89 -3.12 10.36 -10.47
C ILE A 89 -3.59 11.63 -11.17
N ARG A 90 -3.30 12.79 -10.62
CA ARG A 90 -3.69 14.08 -11.22
C ARG A 90 -2.99 14.33 -12.55
N HIS A 91 -1.72 13.98 -12.65
CA HIS A 91 -0.95 14.15 -13.88
C HIS A 91 -1.44 13.19 -14.96
N TRP A 92 -1.66 11.94 -14.61
CA TRP A 92 -2.06 10.89 -15.55
C TRP A 92 -3.57 10.70 -15.55
N THR A 93 -4.28 11.69 -16.12
CA THR A 93 -5.70 11.56 -16.41
C THR A 93 -5.92 10.53 -17.52
N THR A 94 -7.16 10.07 -17.69
CA THR A 94 -7.50 9.14 -18.78
C THR A 94 -7.02 9.69 -20.13
N ARG A 95 -7.19 10.99 -20.35
CA ARG A 95 -6.74 11.66 -21.56
C ARG A 95 -5.22 11.55 -21.75
N GLU A 96 -4.44 11.87 -20.70
CA GLU A 96 -2.99 11.82 -20.77
C GLU A 96 -2.48 10.40 -20.97
N VAL A 97 -3.10 9.42 -20.31
CA VAL A 97 -2.78 8.00 -20.49
C VAL A 97 -2.98 7.58 -21.95
N THR A 98 -4.11 8.01 -22.55
CA THR A 98 -4.43 7.69 -23.94
C THR A 98 -3.46 8.36 -24.91
N GLN A 99 -3.09 9.62 -24.65
CA GLN A 99 -2.23 10.41 -25.54
C GLN A 99 -0.76 9.98 -25.45
N ASP A 100 -0.30 9.48 -24.30
CA ASP A 100 1.08 9.10 -24.10
C ASP A 100 1.16 7.78 -23.32
N TRP A 101 0.74 6.71 -23.96
CA TRP A 101 0.72 5.39 -23.36
C TRP A 101 2.14 4.92 -22.93
N PRO A 102 3.19 5.05 -23.77
CA PRO A 102 4.53 4.65 -23.32
C PRO A 102 5.02 5.44 -22.12
N GLY A 103 4.76 6.76 -22.10
CA GLY A 103 5.14 7.61 -20.96
C GLY A 103 4.40 7.21 -19.70
N TYR A 104 3.11 6.93 -19.81
CA TYR A 104 2.34 6.43 -18.67
C TYR A 104 2.91 5.11 -18.14
N CYS A 105 3.23 4.18 -19.02
CA CYS A 105 3.76 2.87 -18.61
C CYS A 105 5.07 3.01 -17.85
N LEU A 106 5.95 3.93 -18.26
CA LEU A 106 7.18 4.19 -17.53
C LEU A 106 6.92 4.80 -16.16
N ALA A 107 6.05 5.80 -16.09
CA ALA A 107 5.70 6.43 -14.82
C ALA A 107 4.98 5.45 -13.89
N SER A 108 4.10 4.62 -14.45
CA SER A 108 3.37 3.59 -13.72
C SER A 108 4.32 2.53 -13.15
N ALA A 109 5.36 2.13 -13.92
CA ALA A 109 6.34 1.17 -13.44
C ALA A 109 7.07 1.68 -12.20
N ALA A 110 7.48 2.95 -12.20
CA ALA A 110 8.11 3.57 -11.04
C ALA A 110 7.17 3.64 -9.84
N ALA A 111 5.91 4.02 -10.07
CA ALA A 111 4.90 4.09 -9.02
C ALA A 111 4.60 2.71 -8.42
N ARG A 112 4.50 1.67 -9.28
CA ARG A 112 4.28 0.29 -8.84
C ARG A 112 5.44 -0.22 -7.99
N GLN A 113 6.67 0.06 -8.42
CA GLN A 113 7.86 -0.32 -7.66
C GLN A 113 7.87 0.32 -6.28
N SER A 114 7.55 1.61 -6.20
CA SER A 114 7.46 2.33 -4.93
C SER A 114 6.41 1.72 -3.99
N MET A 115 5.25 1.36 -4.52
CA MET A 115 4.18 0.76 -3.73
C MET A 115 4.57 -0.63 -3.24
N ARG A 116 5.20 -1.44 -4.09
CA ARG A 116 5.67 -2.77 -3.68
C ARG A 116 6.73 -2.69 -2.59
N ALA A 117 7.65 -1.73 -2.71
CA ALA A 117 8.67 -1.49 -1.68
C ALA A 117 8.03 -1.05 -0.36
N ARG A 118 7.01 -0.20 -0.44
CA ARG A 118 6.27 0.26 0.74
C ARG A 118 5.57 -0.89 1.45
N ILE A 119 4.87 -1.73 0.71
CA ILE A 119 4.19 -2.90 1.28
C ILE A 119 5.20 -3.85 1.93
N ALA A 120 6.33 -4.09 1.28
CA ALA A 120 7.39 -4.93 1.83
C ALA A 120 7.95 -4.35 3.14
N LEU A 121 8.12 -3.05 3.19
CA LEU A 121 8.61 -2.37 4.40
C LEU A 121 7.59 -2.45 5.53
N GLU A 122 6.32 -2.26 5.24
CA GLU A 122 5.25 -2.41 6.24
C GLU A 122 5.22 -3.84 6.77
N ALA A 123 5.34 -4.82 5.88
CA ALA A 123 5.38 -6.22 6.29
C ALA A 123 6.58 -6.50 7.20
N GLN A 124 7.74 -6.00 6.84
CA GLN A 124 8.97 -6.20 7.61
C GLN A 124 8.87 -5.60 9.00
N GLN A 125 8.33 -4.39 9.13
CA GLN A 125 8.32 -3.67 10.40
C GLN A 125 7.08 -3.94 11.26
N ILE A 126 5.94 -4.21 10.64
CA ILE A 126 4.66 -4.31 11.36
C ILE A 126 4.28 -5.76 11.66
N TYR A 127 4.45 -6.68 10.70
CA TYR A 127 4.00 -8.06 10.88
C TYR A 127 4.56 -8.73 12.12
N PRO A 128 5.87 -8.62 12.44
CA PRO A 128 6.39 -9.24 13.66
C PRO A 128 5.74 -8.73 14.94
N LEU A 129 5.36 -7.45 14.95
CA LEU A 129 4.70 -6.84 16.11
C LEU A 129 3.25 -7.33 16.25
N LEU A 130 2.57 -7.63 15.14
CA LEU A 130 1.20 -8.12 15.16
C LEU A 130 1.11 -9.62 15.41
N LYS A 131 2.13 -10.39 15.10
CA LYS A 131 2.17 -11.84 15.36
C LYS A 131 2.03 -12.14 16.83
N ASP A 132 2.61 -11.30 17.69
CA ASP A 132 2.57 -11.51 19.13
C ASP A 132 1.19 -11.27 19.73
N GLU A 133 0.26 -10.71 18.95
CA GLU A 133 -1.08 -10.39 19.35
C GLU A 133 -2.14 -11.16 18.58
N GLY A 134 -1.79 -12.27 17.94
CA GLY A 134 -2.69 -13.05 17.11
C GLY A 134 -3.98 -13.41 17.80
N PRO A 135 -5.12 -13.50 17.05
CA PRO A 135 -6.40 -13.93 17.62
C PRO A 135 -6.28 -15.32 18.22
N GLY A 136 -6.96 -15.53 19.32
CA GLY A 136 -6.97 -16.82 19.99
C GLY A 136 -5.73 -17.12 20.82
N ARG A 137 -4.76 -16.24 20.79
CA ARG A 137 -3.59 -16.40 21.64
C ARG A 137 -3.97 -16.12 23.09
N PRO A 138 -3.73 -17.03 24.01
CA PRO A 138 -4.03 -16.77 25.41
C PRO A 138 -3.19 -15.61 25.93
N PRO A 139 -3.73 -14.83 26.87
CA PRO A 139 -2.93 -13.78 27.50
C PRO A 139 -1.67 -14.38 28.10
N MET A 140 -0.58 -13.69 27.93
CA MET A 140 0.67 -14.08 28.54
C MET A 140 0.54 -13.85 30.03
N THR A 141 0.21 -14.90 30.69
CA THR A 141 0.27 -14.81 32.14
C THR A 141 1.66 -15.18 32.52
N ARG A 142 2.07 -14.51 33.26
CA ARG A 142 3.15 -14.91 33.63
C ARG A 142 3.19 -15.63 34.70
N SER A 143 3.29 -16.09 34.86
CA SER A 143 3.17 -16.78 36.14
C SER A 143 4.47 -16.91 36.87
#